data_0c387d9421ce3ec5c64145ff1482d16a
#
_entry.id   0c387d9421ce3ec5c64145ff1482d16a
#
_cell.length_a   1.000
_cell.length_b   1.000
_cell.length_c   1.000
_cell.angle_alpha   90.00
_cell.angle_beta   90.00
_cell.angle_gamma   90.00
#
_symmetry.space_group_name_H-M   'P 1'
#
loop_
_entity.id
_entity.type
_entity.pdbx_description
1 polymer ?
#
loop_
_entity_poly.entity_id
_entity_poly.type
_entity_poly.pdbx_seq_one_letter_code
_entity_poly.pdbx_strand_id
1 'polypeptide(L)'
;MALPLLNILFRAFRLQRLPLRPPGAIAEADFVKACIKCNQCAQVCPYGSIKMAHIEWGDKFGTPMVFPKQMPCYLCMKCPPVCPSGALDHSLKQKDKVRMGVAVIDESKCLPYQGVICRACFERCPMYRQAIILQDEIYPKVIADKCVGCGICEHVCPAESTAITVKSSHAI
;
A
#
# COMPACT_ATOMS: atom_id res chain seq x y z
N MET A 1 27.89 26.29 -6.44
CA MET A 1 27.38 26.14 -5.05
C MET A 1 25.85 26.12 -5.02
N ALA A 2 25.19 25.20 -5.75
CA ALA A 2 23.70 25.12 -5.83
C ALA A 2 23.10 23.79 -5.34
N LEU A 3 23.87 22.94 -4.66
CA LEU A 3 23.45 21.60 -4.24
C LEU A 3 22.61 21.49 -2.95
N PRO A 4 22.64 22.41 -1.96
CA PRO A 4 21.90 22.20 -0.72
C PRO A 4 20.39 22.47 -0.85
N LEU A 5 19.96 23.41 -1.69
CA LEU A 5 18.55 23.76 -1.86
C LEU A 5 17.74 22.67 -2.57
N LEU A 6 18.32 21.98 -3.54
CA LEU A 6 17.68 20.89 -4.26
C LEU A 6 17.39 19.69 -3.34
N ASN A 7 18.33 19.38 -2.43
CA ASN A 7 18.15 18.32 -1.43
C ASN A 7 17.07 18.66 -0.38
N ILE A 8 16.92 19.92 -0.02
CA ILE A 8 15.86 20.38 0.90
C ILE A 8 14.48 20.28 0.23
N LEU A 9 14.36 20.66 -1.04
CA LEU A 9 13.13 20.52 -1.83
C LEU A 9 12.75 19.04 -2.05
N PHE A 10 13.73 18.16 -2.34
CA PHE A 10 13.49 16.71 -2.43
C PHE A 10 13.10 16.09 -1.09
N ARG A 11 13.64 16.55 0.04
CA ARG A 11 13.21 16.15 1.38
C ARG A 11 11.79 16.60 1.68
N ALA A 12 11.43 17.86 1.38
CA ALA A 12 10.07 18.38 1.58
C ALA A 12 9.03 17.61 0.74
N PHE A 13 9.37 17.22 -0.50
CA PHE A 13 8.50 16.43 -1.36
C PHE A 13 8.32 14.97 -0.89
N ARG A 14 9.36 14.38 -0.27
CA ARG A 14 9.27 13.03 0.35
C ARG A 14 8.48 13.03 1.66
N LEU A 15 8.50 14.11 2.43
CA LEU A 15 7.74 14.25 3.67
C LEU A 15 6.21 14.28 3.44
N GLN A 16 5.76 14.60 2.22
CA GLN A 16 4.34 14.59 1.84
C GLN A 16 3.84 13.21 1.35
N ARG A 17 4.72 12.22 1.15
CA ARG A 17 4.27 10.87 0.80
C ARG A 17 3.68 10.20 2.03
N LEU A 18 2.38 9.90 1.95
CA LEU A 18 1.73 9.10 2.97
C LEU A 18 2.13 7.64 2.80
N PRO A 19 2.60 6.99 3.86
CA PRO A 19 3.00 5.59 3.81
C PRO A 19 1.79 4.67 3.65
N LEU A 20 1.96 3.56 2.97
CA LEU A 20 1.00 2.48 3.03
C LEU A 20 1.17 1.75 4.37
N ARG A 21 0.17 1.85 5.24
CA ARG A 21 0.19 1.24 6.57
C ARG A 21 -0.29 -0.21 6.53
N PRO A 22 0.13 -1.05 7.49
CA PRO A 22 -0.41 -2.39 7.65
C PRO A 22 -1.93 -2.39 7.88
N PRO A 23 -2.62 -3.55 7.65
CA PRO A 23 -4.04 -3.69 7.95
C PRO A 23 -4.42 -3.24 9.35
N GLY A 24 -5.51 -2.53 9.48
CA GLY A 24 -6.02 -2.05 10.76
C GLY A 24 -5.38 -0.77 11.29
N ALA A 25 -4.48 -0.15 10.54
CA ALA A 25 -3.90 1.13 10.96
C ALA A 25 -4.99 2.20 11.12
N ILE A 26 -4.94 2.91 12.24
CA ILE A 26 -5.78 4.09 12.50
C ILE A 26 -5.32 5.28 11.66
N ALA A 27 -6.02 6.41 11.70
CA ALA A 27 -5.65 7.62 10.94
C ALA A 27 -4.17 8.00 11.15
N GLU A 28 -3.47 8.46 10.09
CA GLU A 28 -2.02 8.63 10.09
C GLU A 28 -1.51 9.51 11.25
N ALA A 29 -2.18 10.62 11.54
CA ALA A 29 -1.78 11.53 12.60
C ALA A 29 -1.82 10.87 14.00
N ASP A 30 -2.81 10.01 14.22
CA ASP A 30 -2.94 9.28 15.48
C ASP A 30 -2.07 8.03 15.49
N PHE A 31 -1.89 7.39 14.33
CA PHE A 31 -1.01 6.24 14.17
C PHE A 31 0.43 6.55 14.59
N VAL A 32 0.98 7.67 14.12
CA VAL A 32 2.36 8.08 14.47
C VAL A 32 2.51 8.32 15.97
N LYS A 33 1.48 8.87 16.64
CA LYS A 33 1.47 9.10 18.09
C LYS A 33 1.30 7.82 18.88
N ALA A 34 0.41 6.92 18.44
CA ALA A 34 0.09 5.68 19.14
C ALA A 34 1.15 4.59 18.95
N CYS A 35 1.86 4.59 17.81
CA CYS A 35 2.83 3.54 17.48
C CYS A 35 4.08 3.63 18.35
N ILE A 36 4.25 2.69 19.26
CA ILE A 36 5.44 2.57 20.14
C ILE A 36 6.67 1.94 19.45
N LYS A 37 6.60 1.67 18.15
CA LYS A 37 7.71 1.16 17.33
C LYS A 37 8.29 -0.18 17.80
N CYS A 38 7.47 -1.02 18.43
CA CYS A 38 7.87 -2.30 19.04
C CYS A 38 8.23 -3.40 18.03
N ASN A 39 8.00 -3.19 16.73
CA ASN A 39 8.31 -4.10 15.63
C ASN A 39 7.53 -5.45 15.65
N GLN A 40 6.60 -5.71 16.55
CA GLN A 40 5.86 -6.98 16.65
C GLN A 40 5.05 -7.28 15.37
N CYS A 41 4.41 -6.25 14.77
CA CYS A 41 3.66 -6.41 13.53
C CYS A 41 4.53 -6.85 12.34
N ALA A 42 5.80 -6.43 12.28
CA ALA A 42 6.72 -6.87 11.25
C ALA A 42 7.23 -8.29 11.51
N GLN A 43 7.53 -8.63 12.77
CA GLN A 43 8.00 -9.97 13.16
C GLN A 43 6.94 -11.05 12.92
N VAL A 44 5.66 -10.76 13.18
CA VAL A 44 4.57 -11.73 12.99
C VAL A 44 4.19 -11.94 11.53
N CYS A 45 4.65 -11.05 10.61
CA CYS A 45 4.30 -11.13 9.20
C CYS A 45 5.07 -12.25 8.49
N PRO A 46 4.41 -13.37 8.09
CA PRO A 46 5.10 -14.51 7.51
C PRO A 46 5.68 -14.22 6.11
N TYR A 47 5.23 -13.15 5.48
CA TYR A 47 5.67 -12.74 4.14
C TYR A 47 6.75 -11.66 4.18
N GLY A 48 7.08 -11.12 5.34
CA GLY A 48 8.01 -10.00 5.44
C GLY A 48 7.55 -8.72 4.74
N SER A 49 6.24 -8.55 4.56
CA SER A 49 5.64 -7.41 3.86
C SER A 49 5.76 -6.09 4.63
N ILE A 50 5.91 -6.17 5.94
CA ILE A 50 6.00 -4.98 6.80
C ILE A 50 7.47 -4.67 7.04
N LYS A 51 7.88 -3.45 6.70
CA LYS A 51 9.21 -2.90 6.96
C LYS A 51 9.09 -1.70 7.90
N MET A 52 10.09 -1.52 8.76
CA MET A 52 10.13 -0.33 9.60
C MET A 52 10.70 0.85 8.81
N ALA A 53 10.06 2.01 8.94
CA ALA A 53 10.48 3.22 8.25
C ALA A 53 11.89 3.63 8.66
N HIS A 54 12.75 3.90 7.68
CA HIS A 54 14.09 4.42 7.91
C HIS A 54 14.08 5.94 8.20
N ILE A 55 15.24 6.50 8.50
CA ILE A 55 15.40 7.90 8.95
C ILE A 55 14.92 8.93 7.92
N GLU A 56 14.93 8.59 6.63
CA GLU A 56 14.44 9.45 5.56
C GLU A 56 12.93 9.74 5.62
N TRP A 57 12.19 9.01 6.46
CA TRP A 57 10.75 9.22 6.68
C TRP A 57 10.44 10.22 7.81
N GLY A 58 11.47 10.87 8.36
CA GLY A 58 11.32 11.94 9.35
C GLY A 58 10.54 11.50 10.60
N ASP A 59 9.43 12.17 10.88
CA ASP A 59 8.54 11.89 12.03
C ASP A 59 7.97 10.46 12.05
N LYS A 60 7.89 9.83 10.88
CA LYS A 60 7.43 8.45 10.70
C LYS A 60 8.54 7.40 10.92
N PHE A 61 9.76 7.83 11.23
CA PHE A 61 10.89 6.94 11.50
C PHE A 61 10.54 5.85 12.53
N GLY A 62 10.90 4.62 12.22
CA GLY A 62 10.67 3.46 13.09
C GLY A 62 9.22 2.97 13.10
N THR A 63 8.30 3.54 12.32
CA THR A 63 6.92 3.04 12.20
C THR A 63 6.78 2.02 11.07
N PRO A 64 5.85 1.04 11.16
CA PRO A 64 5.67 0.01 10.15
C PRO A 64 5.05 0.55 8.85
N MET A 65 5.59 0.10 7.72
CA MET A 65 5.13 0.43 6.37
C MET A 65 5.10 -0.81 5.49
N VAL A 66 4.28 -0.76 4.44
CA VAL A 66 4.26 -1.75 3.36
C VAL A 66 4.75 -1.08 2.07
N PHE A 67 5.63 -1.75 1.35
CA PHE A 67 6.14 -1.31 0.05
C PHE A 67 5.67 -2.29 -1.03
N PRO A 68 4.49 -2.08 -1.64
CA PRO A 68 3.85 -3.07 -2.50
C PRO A 68 4.73 -3.59 -3.63
N LYS A 69 5.49 -2.71 -4.28
CA LYS A 69 6.37 -3.11 -5.38
C LYS A 69 7.42 -4.13 -4.95
N GLN A 70 7.91 -4.05 -3.71
CA GLN A 70 8.89 -5.00 -3.16
C GLN A 70 8.19 -6.26 -2.65
N MET A 71 7.27 -6.09 -1.70
CA MET A 71 6.50 -7.17 -1.08
C MET A 71 5.12 -6.67 -0.64
N PRO A 72 4.04 -7.11 -1.30
CA PRO A 72 2.68 -6.68 -1.02
C PRO A 72 2.12 -7.32 0.24
N CYS A 73 0.99 -6.82 0.74
CA CYS A 73 0.28 -7.44 1.85
C CYS A 73 -0.60 -8.59 1.36
N TYR A 74 -0.37 -9.81 1.87
CA TYR A 74 -1.20 -10.99 1.54
C TYR A 74 -2.42 -11.17 2.44
N LEU A 75 -2.79 -10.15 3.23
CA LEU A 75 -4.01 -10.12 4.06
C LEU A 75 -4.11 -11.32 5.02
N CYS A 76 -3.00 -11.74 5.62
CA CYS A 76 -2.99 -12.84 6.59
C CYS A 76 -3.58 -12.45 7.96
N MET A 77 -3.82 -11.15 8.19
CA MET A 77 -4.45 -10.55 9.38
C MET A 77 -3.75 -10.86 10.70
N LYS A 78 -2.46 -11.21 10.68
CA LYS A 78 -1.69 -11.52 11.90
C LYS A 78 -1.17 -10.29 12.64
N CYS A 79 -1.01 -9.14 11.94
CA CYS A 79 -0.43 -7.94 12.53
C CYS A 79 -1.39 -7.15 13.45
N PRO A 80 -2.73 -7.02 13.19
CA PRO A 80 -3.60 -6.28 14.09
C PRO A 80 -3.66 -6.85 15.52
N PRO A 81 -3.82 -8.18 15.74
CA PRO A 81 -3.95 -8.73 17.08
C PRO A 81 -2.71 -8.58 17.97
N VAL A 82 -1.53 -8.40 17.40
CA VAL A 82 -0.27 -8.32 18.17
C VAL A 82 0.17 -6.88 18.46
N CYS A 83 -0.61 -5.87 18.07
CA CYS A 83 -0.26 -4.48 18.29
C CYS A 83 -0.59 -4.05 19.73
N PRO A 84 0.37 -3.88 20.66
CA PRO A 84 0.05 -3.62 22.07
C PRO A 84 -0.48 -2.20 22.31
N SER A 85 -0.23 -1.27 21.39
CA SER A 85 -0.59 0.14 21.53
C SER A 85 -1.92 0.53 20.90
N GLY A 86 -2.59 -0.40 20.20
CA GLY A 86 -3.82 -0.11 19.47
C GLY A 86 -3.63 0.73 18.19
N ALA A 87 -2.39 1.03 17.79
CA ALA A 87 -2.12 1.69 16.51
C ALA A 87 -2.65 0.89 15.29
N LEU A 88 -2.75 -0.45 15.47
CA LEU A 88 -3.50 -1.32 14.57
C LEU A 88 -4.74 -1.83 15.31
N ASP A 89 -5.92 -1.70 14.69
CA ASP A 89 -7.21 -2.10 15.24
C ASP A 89 -7.30 -3.62 15.40
N HIS A 90 -7.32 -4.09 16.63
CA HIS A 90 -7.42 -5.51 16.99
C HIS A 90 -8.74 -6.17 16.57
N SER A 91 -9.80 -5.38 16.40
CA SER A 91 -11.13 -5.88 16.02
C SER A 91 -11.19 -6.27 14.53
N LEU A 92 -10.24 -5.78 13.73
CA LEU A 92 -10.21 -6.03 12.30
C LEU A 92 -9.74 -7.46 12.00
N LYS A 93 -10.69 -8.35 11.70
CA LYS A 93 -10.43 -9.76 11.35
C LYS A 93 -10.76 -10.09 9.89
N GLN A 94 -11.63 -9.31 9.26
CA GLN A 94 -12.16 -9.57 7.93
C GLN A 94 -11.33 -8.86 6.87
N LYS A 95 -10.89 -9.61 5.85
CA LYS A 95 -10.04 -9.11 4.77
C LYS A 95 -10.71 -8.04 3.91
N ASP A 96 -12.00 -8.18 3.69
CA ASP A 96 -12.83 -7.27 2.90
C ASP A 96 -13.08 -5.93 3.57
N LYS A 97 -12.89 -5.86 4.89
CA LYS A 97 -12.97 -4.61 5.68
C LYS A 97 -11.64 -3.86 5.77
N VAL A 98 -10.56 -4.45 5.27
CA VAL A 98 -9.26 -3.76 5.22
C VAL A 98 -9.32 -2.55 4.30
N ARG A 99 -8.73 -1.43 4.74
CA ARG A 99 -8.66 -0.18 3.98
C ARG A 99 -7.27 0.44 4.11
N MET A 100 -6.28 -0.22 3.49
CA MET A 100 -4.90 0.30 3.47
C MET A 100 -4.75 1.44 2.47
N GLY A 101 -5.47 1.36 1.36
CA GLY A 101 -5.40 2.31 0.26
C GLY A 101 -6.28 1.90 -0.91
N VAL A 102 -6.15 2.63 -2.01
CA VAL A 102 -6.85 2.35 -3.27
C VAL A 102 -5.82 2.25 -4.39
N ALA A 103 -5.95 1.21 -5.22
CA ALA A 103 -5.14 1.08 -6.43
C ALA A 103 -5.61 2.08 -7.49
N VAL A 104 -4.64 2.71 -8.18
CA VAL A 104 -4.88 3.65 -9.27
C VAL A 104 -4.11 3.16 -10.50
N ILE A 105 -4.78 3.07 -11.63
CA ILE A 105 -4.19 2.67 -12.91
C ILE A 105 -3.79 3.91 -13.69
N ASP A 106 -2.58 3.91 -14.22
CA ASP A 106 -2.08 4.85 -15.20
C ASP A 106 -2.28 4.21 -16.60
N GLU A 107 -3.32 4.64 -17.27
CA GLU A 107 -3.72 4.09 -18.58
C GLU A 107 -2.62 4.27 -19.63
N SER A 108 -1.84 5.33 -19.53
CA SER A 108 -0.73 5.60 -20.46
C SER A 108 0.39 4.56 -20.40
N LYS A 109 0.47 3.80 -19.28
CA LYS A 109 1.48 2.77 -19.04
C LYS A 109 0.90 1.35 -19.04
N CYS A 110 -0.43 1.25 -18.96
CA CYS A 110 -1.08 -0.03 -18.82
C CYS A 110 -1.16 -0.77 -20.16
N LEU A 111 -0.63 -1.98 -20.22
CA LEU A 111 -0.49 -2.77 -21.45
C LEU A 111 -1.79 -2.92 -22.27
N PRO A 112 -2.96 -3.21 -21.69
CA PRO A 112 -4.22 -3.26 -22.42
C PRO A 112 -4.55 -1.97 -23.17
N TYR A 113 -4.28 -0.81 -22.61
CA TYR A 113 -4.50 0.47 -23.27
C TYR A 113 -3.46 0.76 -24.38
N GLN A 114 -2.39 -0.05 -24.43
CA GLN A 114 -1.38 -0.04 -25.51
C GLN A 114 -1.59 -1.18 -26.53
N GLY A 115 -2.73 -1.87 -26.48
CA GLY A 115 -3.07 -2.96 -27.40
C GLY A 115 -2.47 -4.32 -27.06
N VAL A 116 -1.86 -4.48 -25.87
CA VAL A 116 -1.26 -5.75 -25.42
C VAL A 116 -2.14 -6.40 -24.35
N ILE A 117 -2.64 -7.61 -24.58
CA ILE A 117 -3.48 -8.33 -23.63
C ILE A 117 -2.72 -8.58 -22.31
N CYS A 118 -3.28 -8.08 -21.20
CA CYS A 118 -2.74 -8.29 -19.87
C CYS A 118 -3.87 -8.36 -18.84
N ARG A 119 -3.87 -9.38 -17.98
CA ARG A 119 -4.86 -9.58 -16.91
C ARG A 119 -4.23 -9.76 -15.53
N ALA A 120 -2.91 -9.53 -15.37
CA ALA A 120 -2.15 -9.86 -14.18
C ALA A 120 -2.75 -9.26 -12.88
N CYS A 121 -3.11 -7.98 -12.87
CA CYS A 121 -3.70 -7.32 -11.71
C CYS A 121 -5.11 -7.85 -11.38
N PHE A 122 -5.91 -8.18 -12.40
CA PHE A 122 -7.25 -8.73 -12.25
C PHE A 122 -7.22 -10.14 -11.67
N GLU A 123 -6.41 -11.04 -12.21
CA GLU A 123 -6.35 -12.44 -11.80
C GLU A 123 -5.72 -12.64 -10.42
N ARG A 124 -4.78 -11.78 -10.04
CA ARG A 124 -4.08 -11.86 -8.75
C ARG A 124 -4.76 -11.07 -7.64
N CYS A 125 -5.85 -10.36 -7.93
CA CYS A 125 -6.57 -9.58 -6.91
C CYS A 125 -7.23 -10.50 -5.88
N PRO A 126 -6.95 -10.36 -4.56
CA PRO A 126 -7.60 -11.18 -3.53
C PRO A 126 -9.10 -10.89 -3.37
N MET A 127 -9.55 -9.70 -3.83
CA MET A 127 -10.97 -9.34 -3.99
C MET A 127 -11.40 -9.62 -5.44
N TYR A 128 -11.21 -10.86 -5.87
CA TYR A 128 -11.38 -11.30 -7.24
C TYR A 128 -12.73 -10.89 -7.83
N ARG A 129 -12.71 -10.27 -9.01
CA ARG A 129 -13.88 -9.72 -9.73
C ARG A 129 -14.72 -8.68 -8.98
N GLN A 130 -14.27 -8.24 -7.81
CA GLN A 130 -14.95 -7.20 -7.04
C GLN A 130 -14.16 -5.88 -7.05
N ALA A 131 -12.87 -5.91 -6.70
CA ALA A 131 -12.05 -4.71 -6.61
C ALA A 131 -11.37 -4.31 -7.92
N ILE A 132 -11.12 -5.27 -8.81
CA ILE A 132 -10.69 -5.02 -10.18
C ILE A 132 -11.63 -5.78 -11.11
N ILE A 133 -12.22 -5.07 -12.06
CA ILE A 133 -13.06 -5.63 -13.11
C ILE A 133 -12.40 -5.39 -14.47
N LEU A 134 -12.79 -6.14 -15.49
CA LEU A 134 -12.39 -5.89 -16.88
C LEU A 134 -13.54 -5.24 -17.63
N GLN A 135 -13.36 -4.00 -18.03
CA GLN A 135 -14.26 -3.33 -18.95
C GLN A 135 -13.99 -3.88 -20.37
N ASP A 136 -15.04 -4.18 -21.13
CA ASP A 136 -14.95 -4.79 -22.47
C ASP A 136 -14.05 -6.05 -22.48
N GLU A 137 -14.01 -6.79 -21.35
CA GLU A 137 -13.20 -8.00 -21.13
C GLU A 137 -11.67 -7.81 -21.23
N ILE A 138 -11.19 -6.60 -21.45
CA ILE A 138 -9.79 -6.27 -21.74
C ILE A 138 -9.24 -5.24 -20.74
N TYR A 139 -9.94 -4.13 -20.52
CA TYR A 139 -9.43 -2.97 -19.81
C TYR A 139 -9.64 -3.07 -18.30
N PRO A 140 -8.59 -3.16 -17.48
CA PRO A 140 -8.75 -3.25 -16.04
C PRO A 140 -9.25 -1.93 -15.46
N LYS A 141 -10.27 -1.99 -14.61
CA LYS A 141 -10.83 -0.86 -13.86
C LYS A 141 -10.89 -1.18 -12.39
N VAL A 142 -10.44 -0.27 -11.55
CA VAL A 142 -10.48 -0.41 -10.08
C VAL A 142 -11.81 0.11 -9.55
N ILE A 143 -12.45 -0.70 -8.70
CA ILE A 143 -13.63 -0.34 -7.90
C ILE A 143 -13.13 0.05 -6.52
N ALA A 144 -13.06 1.35 -6.26
CA ALA A 144 -12.42 1.92 -5.06
C ALA A 144 -12.99 1.36 -3.75
N ASP A 145 -14.33 1.27 -3.64
CA ASP A 145 -15.03 0.79 -2.43
C ASP A 145 -14.75 -0.69 -2.11
N LYS A 146 -14.34 -1.46 -3.11
CA LYS A 146 -14.00 -2.88 -2.97
C LYS A 146 -12.50 -3.11 -2.83
N CYS A 147 -11.70 -2.09 -3.13
CA CYS A 147 -10.26 -2.19 -3.03
C CYS A 147 -9.78 -2.10 -1.57
N VAL A 148 -9.04 -3.10 -1.14
CA VAL A 148 -8.46 -3.17 0.22
C VAL A 148 -7.05 -2.57 0.31
N GLY A 149 -6.46 -2.18 -0.83
CA GLY A 149 -5.14 -1.56 -0.89
C GLY A 149 -3.96 -2.47 -0.56
N CYS A 150 -4.10 -3.79 -0.75
CA CYS A 150 -3.06 -4.76 -0.40
C CYS A 150 -1.78 -4.66 -1.24
N GLY A 151 -1.87 -4.09 -2.45
CA GLY A 151 -0.74 -3.86 -3.34
C GLY A 151 -0.28 -5.05 -4.18
N ILE A 152 -0.99 -6.19 -4.15
CA ILE A 152 -0.64 -7.35 -5.00
C ILE A 152 -0.67 -6.97 -6.48
N CYS A 153 -1.65 -6.18 -6.91
CA CYS A 153 -1.75 -5.70 -8.30
C CYS A 153 -0.54 -4.84 -8.73
N GLU A 154 0.01 -4.03 -7.82
CA GLU A 154 1.22 -3.24 -8.06
C GLU A 154 2.46 -4.13 -8.17
N HIS A 155 2.55 -5.15 -7.32
CA HIS A 155 3.66 -6.10 -7.30
C HIS A 155 3.75 -6.92 -8.58
N VAL A 156 2.61 -7.44 -9.06
CA VAL A 156 2.55 -8.35 -10.22
C VAL A 156 2.47 -7.63 -11.56
N CYS A 157 2.44 -6.29 -11.58
CA CYS A 157 2.34 -5.53 -12.81
C CYS A 157 3.60 -5.74 -13.68
N PRO A 158 3.45 -6.31 -14.91
CA PRO A 158 4.58 -6.61 -15.77
C PRO A 158 5.05 -5.43 -16.61
N ALA A 159 4.32 -4.30 -16.58
CA ALA A 159 4.71 -3.10 -17.33
C ALA A 159 6.09 -2.61 -16.86
N GLU A 160 6.95 -2.22 -17.78
CA GLU A 160 8.32 -1.74 -17.53
C GLU A 160 8.32 -0.61 -16.47
N SER A 161 7.43 0.34 -16.63
CA SER A 161 7.06 1.33 -15.62
C SER A 161 5.73 0.92 -15.02
N THR A 162 5.71 0.50 -13.75
CA THR A 162 4.50 -0.01 -13.07
C THR A 162 3.27 0.87 -13.36
N ALA A 163 2.28 0.28 -14.02
CA ALA A 163 1.08 0.98 -14.49
C ALA A 163 -0.03 1.06 -13.43
N ILE A 164 0.07 0.34 -12.33
CA ILE A 164 -0.90 0.36 -11.24
C ILE A 164 -0.19 0.56 -9.92
N THR A 165 -0.60 1.54 -9.14
CA THR A 165 0.02 1.89 -7.86
C THR A 165 -1.03 2.05 -6.78
N VAL A 166 -0.70 1.68 -5.53
CA VAL A 166 -1.61 1.87 -4.40
C VAL A 166 -1.37 3.22 -3.74
N LYS A 167 -2.41 4.02 -3.66
CA LYS A 167 -2.44 5.28 -2.89
C LYS A 167 -2.97 4.97 -1.49
N SER A 168 -2.29 5.44 -0.47
CA SER A 168 -2.70 5.24 0.92
C SER A 168 -4.07 5.86 1.21
N SER A 169 -4.96 5.15 1.92
CA SER A 169 -6.24 5.69 2.39
C SER A 169 -6.07 6.73 3.50
N HIS A 170 -4.92 6.73 4.15
CA HIS A 170 -4.58 7.75 5.15
C HIS A 170 -4.17 9.10 4.53
N ALA A 171 -4.30 9.20 3.20
CA ALA A 171 -4.04 10.41 2.40
C ALA A 171 -5.29 11.30 2.23
N ILE A 172 -6.43 10.86 2.76
CA ILE A 172 -7.72 11.55 2.59
C ILE A 172 -8.19 12.06 3.94
#